data_6cba3f97487e8e06dfde56c1e8eeb64d
#
_entry.id   6cba3f97487e8e06dfde56c1e8eeb64d
#
_cell.length_a   1.000
_cell.length_b   1.000
_cell.length_c   1.000
_cell.angle_alpha   90.00
_cell.angle_beta   90.00
_cell.angle_gamma   90.00
#
_symmetry.space_group_name_H-M   'P 1'
#
loop_
_entity.id
_entity.type
_entity.pdbx_description
1 polymer ?
#
loop_
_entity_poly.entity_id
_entity_poly.type
_entity_poly.pdbx_seq_one_letter_code
_entity_poly.pdbx_strand_id
1 'polypeptide(L)'
;LIEKYIKDEFIEKLIEYSKPWMPNDPFHPDTSMGSMVDKNQASRVLDYIETGKNEGAQIVTGGEQVNKDTGGYYIAPTIFKDVNNSMKIAKDEIFGPVLCAIDFEGEKEALKIANDTDYGLNAIIWSNDLNKVHKIAKRIRSGKVLVNSMSDGDMSVPHGGYKQSGFGRDKSLEAMGQYTQTKLTWIELK
;
A
#
# COMPACT_ATOMS: atom_id res chain seq x y z
N LEU A 1 -7.80 -3.05 -4.77
CA LEU A 1 -9.20 -3.34 -5.10
C LEU A 1 -9.33 -3.53 -6.61
N ILE A 2 -10.07 -4.55 -7.05
CA ILE A 2 -10.21 -4.93 -8.46
C ILE A 2 -11.69 -5.04 -8.77
N GLU A 3 -12.16 -4.41 -9.85
CA GLU A 3 -13.56 -4.55 -10.26
C GLU A 3 -13.86 -5.99 -10.67
N LYS A 4 -14.92 -6.57 -10.13
CA LYS A 4 -15.19 -8.01 -10.14
C LYS A 4 -15.18 -8.64 -11.55
N TYR A 5 -15.68 -7.92 -12.55
CA TYR A 5 -15.76 -8.44 -13.93
C TYR A 5 -14.41 -8.57 -14.65
N ILE A 6 -13.34 -7.90 -14.16
CA ILE A 6 -11.99 -8.02 -14.72
C ILE A 6 -11.02 -8.79 -13.80
N LYS A 7 -11.52 -9.30 -12.66
CA LYS A 7 -10.68 -9.88 -11.59
C LYS A 7 -9.71 -10.94 -12.13
N ASP A 8 -10.25 -11.93 -12.82
CA ASP A 8 -9.45 -13.08 -13.25
C ASP A 8 -8.38 -12.69 -14.27
N GLU A 9 -8.75 -11.91 -15.29
CA GLU A 9 -7.79 -11.39 -16.28
C GLU A 9 -6.73 -10.50 -15.63
N PHE A 10 -7.14 -9.67 -14.68
CA PHE A 10 -6.22 -8.79 -13.97
C PHE A 10 -5.22 -9.59 -13.12
N ILE A 11 -5.68 -10.62 -12.41
CA ILE A 11 -4.81 -11.48 -11.59
C ILE A 11 -3.83 -12.26 -12.46
N GLU A 12 -4.26 -12.80 -13.58
CA GLU A 12 -3.36 -13.48 -14.53
C GLU A 12 -2.23 -12.55 -15.00
N LYS A 13 -2.56 -11.33 -15.42
CA LYS A 13 -1.56 -10.33 -15.80
C LYS A 13 -0.65 -9.95 -14.62
N LEU A 14 -1.21 -9.80 -13.44
CA LEU A 14 -0.45 -9.43 -12.25
C LEU A 14 0.59 -10.51 -11.89
N ILE A 15 0.24 -11.80 -12.01
CA ILE A 15 1.17 -12.92 -11.84
C ILE A 15 2.32 -12.82 -12.85
N GLU A 16 2.03 -12.58 -14.12
CA GLU A 16 3.07 -12.42 -15.15
C GLU A 16 4.00 -11.22 -14.84
N TYR A 17 3.42 -10.08 -14.47
CA TYR A 17 4.20 -8.89 -14.10
C TYR A 17 4.97 -9.03 -12.79
N SER A 18 4.64 -10.00 -11.94
CA SER A 18 5.39 -10.25 -10.71
C SER A 18 6.67 -11.05 -10.93
N LYS A 19 6.80 -11.79 -12.04
CA LYS A 19 7.95 -12.66 -12.31
C LYS A 19 9.32 -11.95 -12.30
N PRO A 20 9.48 -10.76 -12.89
CA PRO A 20 10.75 -10.02 -12.82
C PRO A 20 11.11 -9.52 -11.42
N TRP A 21 10.17 -9.57 -10.48
CA TRP A 21 10.37 -9.15 -9.08
C TRP A 21 10.79 -10.31 -8.17
N MET A 22 11.15 -11.47 -8.72
CA MET A 22 11.74 -12.53 -7.90
C MET A 22 13.03 -12.01 -7.26
N PRO A 23 13.15 -12.17 -5.92
CA PRO A 23 14.28 -11.59 -5.21
C PRO A 23 15.58 -12.31 -5.51
N ASN A 24 16.65 -11.54 -5.62
CA ASN A 24 17.98 -12.04 -5.96
C ASN A 24 19.06 -11.21 -5.25
N ASP A 25 20.34 -11.51 -5.56
CA ASP A 25 21.50 -10.78 -5.05
C ASP A 25 21.35 -9.27 -5.34
N PRO A 26 21.33 -8.41 -4.31
CA PRO A 26 21.14 -6.97 -4.48
C PRO A 26 22.28 -6.29 -5.26
N PHE A 27 23.45 -6.93 -5.39
CA PHE A 27 24.56 -6.40 -6.18
C PHE A 27 24.49 -6.77 -7.67
N HIS A 28 23.57 -7.67 -8.06
CA HIS A 28 23.40 -7.98 -9.46
C HIS A 28 22.58 -6.88 -10.17
N PRO A 29 23.03 -6.38 -11.34
CA PRO A 29 22.43 -5.21 -12.01
C PRO A 29 20.97 -5.41 -12.43
N ASP A 30 20.53 -6.63 -12.68
CA ASP A 30 19.18 -6.96 -13.09
C ASP A 30 18.24 -7.26 -11.90
N THR A 31 18.71 -7.14 -10.66
CA THR A 31 17.90 -7.40 -9.49
C THR A 31 16.92 -6.26 -9.23
N SER A 32 15.62 -6.55 -9.29
CA SER A 32 14.55 -5.61 -8.98
C SER A 32 14.15 -5.62 -7.50
N MET A 33 14.39 -6.73 -6.79
CA MET A 33 14.04 -6.88 -5.38
C MET A 33 15.13 -7.69 -4.64
N GLY A 34 15.60 -7.18 -3.50
CA GLY A 34 16.55 -7.86 -2.62
C GLY A 34 15.90 -8.66 -1.49
N SER A 35 16.69 -8.98 -0.46
CA SER A 35 16.21 -9.68 0.73
C SER A 35 15.43 -8.76 1.68
N MET A 36 14.68 -9.37 2.60
CA MET A 36 14.14 -8.68 3.78
C MET A 36 15.30 -8.17 4.67
N VAL A 37 14.99 -7.14 5.46
CA VAL A 37 16.00 -6.47 6.29
C VAL A 37 16.64 -7.39 7.32
N ASP A 38 15.88 -8.28 7.93
CA ASP A 38 16.34 -9.25 8.91
C ASP A 38 15.42 -10.47 9.03
N LYS A 39 15.84 -11.43 9.88
CA LYS A 39 15.11 -12.66 10.16
C LYS A 39 13.74 -12.41 10.78
N ASN A 40 13.62 -11.44 11.69
CA ASN A 40 12.39 -11.19 12.42
C ASN A 40 11.32 -10.68 11.47
N GLN A 41 11.68 -9.74 10.59
CA GLN A 41 10.77 -9.24 9.57
C GLN A 41 10.36 -10.33 8.57
N ALA A 42 11.32 -11.15 8.13
CA ALA A 42 11.01 -12.28 7.25
C ALA A 42 10.06 -13.30 7.90
N SER A 43 10.32 -13.67 9.16
CA SER A 43 9.42 -14.54 9.90
C SER A 43 8.02 -13.95 10.03
N ARG A 44 7.93 -12.65 10.39
CA ARG A 44 6.65 -11.93 10.47
C ARG A 44 5.86 -11.99 9.16
N VAL A 45 6.53 -11.77 8.03
CA VAL A 45 5.87 -11.83 6.71
C VAL A 45 5.36 -13.24 6.41
N LEU A 46 6.15 -14.28 6.71
CA LEU A 46 5.73 -15.67 6.54
C LEU A 46 4.55 -16.03 7.46
N ASP A 47 4.54 -15.55 8.70
CA ASP A 47 3.42 -15.74 9.64
C ASP A 47 2.13 -15.07 9.10
N TYR A 48 2.22 -13.89 8.49
CA TYR A 48 1.06 -13.27 7.81
C TYR A 48 0.60 -14.08 6.61
N ILE A 49 1.52 -14.65 5.83
CA ILE A 49 1.18 -15.51 4.69
C ILE A 49 0.41 -16.74 5.19
N GLU A 50 0.86 -17.40 6.23
CA GLU A 50 0.13 -18.54 6.83
C GLU A 50 -1.21 -18.09 7.44
N THR A 51 -1.25 -16.93 8.08
CA THR A 51 -2.51 -16.37 8.59
C THR A 51 -3.53 -16.17 7.48
N GLY A 52 -3.14 -15.58 6.35
CA GLY A 52 -4.04 -15.37 5.22
C GLY A 52 -4.60 -16.68 4.65
N LYS A 53 -3.77 -17.71 4.55
CA LYS A 53 -4.21 -19.06 4.14
C LYS A 53 -5.24 -19.64 5.12
N ASN A 54 -4.97 -19.53 6.42
CA ASN A 54 -5.85 -20.02 7.47
C ASN A 54 -7.18 -19.25 7.54
N GLU A 55 -7.19 -17.99 7.15
CA GLU A 55 -8.41 -17.15 7.03
C GLU A 55 -9.20 -17.41 5.74
N GLY A 56 -8.68 -18.27 4.84
CA GLY A 56 -9.35 -18.69 3.61
C GLY A 56 -8.96 -17.90 2.35
N ALA A 57 -7.99 -16.99 2.42
CA ALA A 57 -7.44 -16.35 1.24
C ALA A 57 -6.64 -17.35 0.40
N GLN A 58 -6.69 -17.22 -0.92
CA GLN A 58 -5.99 -18.11 -1.85
C GLN A 58 -4.71 -17.45 -2.37
N ILE A 59 -3.58 -18.16 -2.20
CA ILE A 59 -2.32 -17.75 -2.84
C ILE A 59 -2.39 -18.12 -4.33
N VAL A 60 -2.09 -17.15 -5.19
CA VAL A 60 -2.00 -17.37 -6.63
C VAL A 60 -0.55 -17.38 -7.14
N THR A 61 0.38 -16.81 -6.38
CA THR A 61 1.83 -16.89 -6.62
C THR A 61 2.61 -16.59 -5.34
N GLY A 62 3.84 -17.10 -5.23
CA GLY A 62 4.71 -16.89 -4.07
C GLY A 62 4.29 -17.71 -2.84
N GLY A 63 4.39 -17.10 -1.67
CA GLY A 63 4.00 -17.73 -0.41
C GLY A 63 5.14 -18.41 0.34
N GLU A 64 6.38 -18.22 -0.09
CA GLU A 64 7.53 -18.96 0.48
C GLU A 64 8.82 -18.12 0.52
N GLN A 65 9.73 -18.55 1.36
CA GLN A 65 11.12 -18.09 1.34
C GLN A 65 11.89 -18.83 0.24
N VAL A 66 12.61 -18.05 -0.57
CA VAL A 66 13.49 -18.55 -1.65
C VAL A 66 14.96 -18.26 -1.33
N ASN A 67 15.89 -18.80 -2.12
CA ASN A 67 17.35 -18.58 -1.99
C ASN A 67 17.89 -18.83 -0.57
N LYS A 68 17.38 -19.86 0.10
CA LYS A 68 17.68 -20.18 1.51
C LYS A 68 19.16 -20.51 1.77
N ASP A 69 19.84 -21.00 0.75
CA ASP A 69 21.26 -21.41 0.77
C ASP A 69 22.23 -20.22 0.83
N THR A 70 21.76 -19.03 0.50
CA THR A 70 22.57 -17.80 0.50
C THR A 70 22.76 -17.19 1.88
N GLY A 71 21.97 -17.60 2.87
CA GLY A 71 21.89 -16.99 4.19
C GLY A 71 21.07 -15.68 4.24
N GLY A 72 20.54 -15.22 3.11
CA GLY A 72 19.65 -14.07 3.03
C GLY A 72 18.18 -14.44 3.30
N TYR A 73 17.38 -13.41 3.60
CA TYR A 73 15.94 -13.60 3.91
C TYR A 73 15.08 -13.17 2.72
N TYR A 74 15.09 -13.95 1.68
CA TYR A 74 14.37 -13.67 0.44
C TYR A 74 12.98 -14.28 0.47
N ILE A 75 11.94 -13.47 0.26
CA ILE A 75 10.55 -13.92 0.18
C ILE A 75 10.04 -13.66 -1.23
N ALA A 76 9.48 -14.67 -1.86
CA ALA A 76 8.88 -14.54 -3.18
C ALA A 76 7.70 -13.55 -3.17
N PRO A 77 7.52 -12.73 -4.23
CA PRO A 77 6.32 -11.92 -4.38
C PRO A 77 5.07 -12.76 -4.23
N THR A 78 4.27 -12.43 -3.22
CA THR A 78 3.11 -13.20 -2.83
C THR A 78 1.83 -12.43 -3.15
N ILE A 79 0.93 -13.05 -3.89
CA ILE A 79 -0.35 -12.46 -4.24
C ILE A 79 -1.46 -13.35 -3.71
N PHE A 80 -2.34 -12.75 -2.91
CA PHE A 80 -3.58 -13.36 -2.45
C PHE A 80 -4.77 -12.88 -3.25
N LYS A 81 -5.67 -13.78 -3.60
CA LYS A 81 -7.04 -13.50 -4.06
C LYS A 81 -8.07 -13.96 -3.03
N ASP A 82 -9.33 -13.61 -3.27
CA ASP A 82 -10.46 -13.95 -2.40
C ASP A 82 -10.27 -13.41 -0.97
N VAL A 83 -9.64 -12.24 -0.88
CA VAL A 83 -9.42 -11.51 0.37
C VAL A 83 -10.61 -10.58 0.64
N ASN A 84 -10.92 -10.36 1.90
CA ASN A 84 -11.88 -9.36 2.35
C ASN A 84 -11.36 -8.60 3.58
N ASN A 85 -11.99 -7.46 3.91
CA ASN A 85 -11.54 -6.60 4.99
C ASN A 85 -11.69 -7.17 6.42
N SER A 86 -12.29 -8.35 6.61
CA SER A 86 -12.30 -9.01 7.92
C SER A 86 -11.00 -9.76 8.20
N MET A 87 -10.25 -10.08 7.14
CA MET A 87 -8.98 -10.81 7.23
C MET A 87 -7.86 -9.91 7.77
N LYS A 88 -7.02 -10.49 8.62
CA LYS A 88 -5.87 -9.80 9.22
C LYS A 88 -4.89 -9.28 8.18
N ILE A 89 -4.66 -10.06 7.12
CA ILE A 89 -3.76 -9.69 6.01
C ILE A 89 -4.24 -8.48 5.20
N ALA A 90 -5.53 -8.14 5.27
CA ALA A 90 -6.10 -6.96 4.61
C ALA A 90 -6.07 -5.71 5.51
N LYS A 91 -6.01 -5.89 6.83
CA LYS A 91 -6.07 -4.79 7.81
C LYS A 91 -4.72 -4.34 8.31
N ASP A 92 -3.82 -5.29 8.54
CA ASP A 92 -2.52 -5.01 9.12
C ASP A 92 -1.49 -4.65 8.03
N GLU A 93 -0.53 -3.82 8.40
CA GLU A 93 0.62 -3.54 7.55
C GLU A 93 1.64 -4.68 7.65
N ILE A 94 1.72 -5.52 6.62
CA ILE A 94 2.61 -6.69 6.58
C ILE A 94 4.08 -6.28 6.48
N PHE A 95 4.36 -5.20 5.74
CA PHE A 95 5.69 -4.69 5.48
C PHE A 95 6.61 -5.70 4.76
N GLY A 96 6.08 -6.32 3.72
CA GLY A 96 6.75 -7.33 2.90
C GLY A 96 6.16 -7.43 1.50
N PRO A 97 6.71 -8.30 0.63
CA PRO A 97 6.28 -8.45 -0.75
C PRO A 97 4.97 -9.25 -0.86
N VAL A 98 3.93 -8.78 -0.18
CA VAL A 98 2.61 -9.41 -0.15
C VAL A 98 1.55 -8.44 -0.64
N LEU A 99 0.72 -8.88 -1.57
CA LEU A 99 -0.38 -8.13 -2.14
C LEU A 99 -1.69 -8.90 -1.92
N CYS A 100 -2.70 -8.19 -1.39
CA CYS A 100 -4.05 -8.72 -1.19
C CYS A 100 -5.00 -8.14 -2.23
N ALA A 101 -5.54 -8.99 -3.10
CA ALA A 101 -6.53 -8.64 -4.10
C ALA A 101 -7.94 -8.81 -3.54
N ILE A 102 -8.67 -7.71 -3.42
CA ILE A 102 -10.06 -7.67 -2.96
C ILE A 102 -10.92 -7.23 -4.14
N ASP A 103 -11.91 -8.00 -4.51
CA ASP A 103 -12.84 -7.61 -5.56
C ASP A 103 -13.98 -6.75 -5.02
N PHE A 104 -14.55 -5.93 -5.90
CA PHE A 104 -15.68 -5.05 -5.59
C PHE A 104 -16.62 -4.94 -6.78
N GLU A 105 -17.86 -4.53 -6.49
CA GLU A 105 -18.89 -4.27 -7.49
C GLU A 105 -19.41 -2.83 -7.37
N GLY A 106 -18.92 -1.97 -8.25
CA GLY A 106 -19.31 -0.57 -8.36
C GLY A 106 -18.68 0.38 -7.31
N GLU A 107 -18.80 1.68 -7.58
CA GLU A 107 -18.11 2.76 -6.84
C GLU A 107 -18.42 2.79 -5.34
N LYS A 108 -19.65 2.47 -4.94
CA LYS A 108 -20.06 2.55 -3.53
C LYS A 108 -19.36 1.52 -2.68
N GLU A 109 -19.26 0.30 -3.20
CA GLU A 109 -18.58 -0.79 -2.51
C GLU A 109 -17.07 -0.55 -2.48
N ALA A 110 -16.47 -0.17 -3.61
CA ALA A 110 -15.05 0.20 -3.67
C ALA A 110 -14.68 1.23 -2.59
N LEU A 111 -15.50 2.28 -2.44
CA LEU A 111 -15.27 3.33 -1.46
C LEU A 111 -15.46 2.84 -0.02
N LYS A 112 -16.44 1.97 0.21
CA LYS A 112 -16.68 1.35 1.52
C LYS A 112 -15.48 0.51 1.93
N ILE A 113 -15.02 -0.38 1.05
CA ILE A 113 -13.86 -1.26 1.30
C ILE A 113 -12.59 -0.43 1.50
N ALA A 114 -12.32 0.54 0.61
CA ALA A 114 -11.12 1.37 0.69
C ALA A 114 -11.05 2.23 1.95
N ASN A 115 -12.19 2.63 2.51
CA ASN A 115 -12.25 3.42 3.74
C ASN A 115 -12.33 2.59 5.03
N ASP A 116 -12.61 1.29 4.92
CA ASP A 116 -12.68 0.35 6.05
C ASP A 116 -11.29 -0.17 6.44
N THR A 117 -10.44 0.75 6.86
CA THR A 117 -9.08 0.51 7.37
C THR A 117 -8.75 1.58 8.40
N ASP A 118 -7.86 1.27 9.32
CA ASP A 118 -7.36 2.22 10.33
C ASP A 118 -6.29 3.17 9.75
N TYR A 119 -5.86 2.94 8.53
CA TYR A 119 -4.84 3.74 7.84
C TYR A 119 -5.43 4.64 6.76
N GLY A 120 -4.66 5.63 6.33
CA GLY A 120 -5.05 6.55 5.28
C GLY A 120 -3.90 7.41 4.77
N LEU A 121 -2.78 6.78 4.41
CA LEU A 121 -1.62 7.51 3.89
C LEU A 121 -1.79 7.85 2.41
N ASN A 122 -2.02 6.82 1.60
CA ASN A 122 -2.06 6.95 0.16
C ASN A 122 -3.16 6.09 -0.46
N ALA A 123 -3.77 6.60 -1.50
CA ALA A 123 -4.66 5.86 -2.38
C ALA A 123 -4.31 6.11 -3.84
N ILE A 124 -4.44 5.10 -4.68
CA ILE A 124 -4.23 5.22 -6.12
C ILE A 124 -5.51 4.78 -6.82
N ILE A 125 -5.99 5.61 -7.74
CA ILE A 125 -7.17 5.35 -8.56
C ILE A 125 -6.71 5.16 -10.01
N TRP A 126 -7.08 4.04 -10.60
CA TRP A 126 -6.85 3.76 -12.01
C TRP A 126 -8.18 3.81 -12.75
N SER A 127 -8.41 4.82 -13.55
CA SER A 127 -9.65 4.98 -14.31
C SER A 127 -9.50 6.02 -15.42
N ASN A 128 -10.16 5.79 -16.55
CA ASN A 128 -10.32 6.76 -17.64
C ASN A 128 -11.58 7.63 -17.49
N ASP A 129 -12.45 7.33 -16.51
CA ASP A 129 -13.64 8.12 -16.21
C ASP A 129 -13.32 9.20 -15.17
N LEU A 130 -13.13 10.42 -15.66
CA LEU A 130 -12.77 11.58 -14.84
C LEU A 130 -13.86 11.89 -13.78
N ASN A 131 -15.13 11.65 -14.09
CA ASN A 131 -16.20 11.88 -13.12
C ASN A 131 -16.12 10.89 -11.95
N LYS A 132 -15.84 9.61 -12.22
CA LYS A 132 -15.57 8.61 -11.19
C LYS A 132 -14.37 9.00 -10.34
N VAL A 133 -13.27 9.38 -10.98
CA VAL A 133 -12.05 9.81 -10.30
C VAL A 133 -12.33 10.93 -9.31
N HIS A 134 -12.97 12.02 -9.73
CA HIS A 134 -13.29 13.15 -8.85
C HIS A 134 -14.21 12.75 -7.69
N LYS A 135 -15.23 11.93 -7.95
CA LYS A 135 -16.16 11.44 -6.92
C LYS A 135 -15.45 10.59 -5.85
N ILE A 136 -14.58 9.68 -6.28
CA ILE A 136 -13.85 8.78 -5.39
C ILE A 136 -12.78 9.58 -4.63
N ALA A 137 -11.96 10.37 -5.31
CA ALA A 137 -10.90 11.15 -4.70
C ALA A 137 -11.42 12.08 -3.59
N LYS A 138 -12.60 12.67 -3.77
CA LYS A 138 -13.24 13.53 -2.77
C LYS A 138 -13.72 12.77 -1.52
N ARG A 139 -13.98 11.47 -1.62
CA ARG A 139 -14.61 10.66 -0.56
C ARG A 139 -13.67 9.66 0.10
N ILE A 140 -12.58 9.31 -0.55
CA ILE A 140 -11.58 8.41 0.02
C ILE A 140 -10.86 9.11 1.16
N ARG A 141 -10.71 8.43 2.28
CA ARG A 141 -10.09 8.97 3.50
C ARG A 141 -8.60 8.65 3.51
N SER A 142 -7.88 9.32 2.60
CA SER A 142 -6.44 9.22 2.46
C SER A 142 -5.82 10.62 2.35
N GLY A 143 -4.65 10.81 2.93
CA GLY A 143 -3.94 12.08 2.88
C GLY A 143 -3.41 12.43 1.50
N LYS A 144 -3.18 11.42 0.67
CA LYS A 144 -2.76 11.56 -0.71
C LYS A 144 -3.60 10.67 -1.63
N VAL A 145 -4.01 11.21 -2.76
CA VAL A 145 -4.72 10.45 -3.81
C VAL A 145 -4.01 10.67 -5.13
N LEU A 146 -3.50 9.61 -5.70
CA LEU A 146 -2.90 9.60 -7.04
C LEU A 146 -3.90 9.06 -8.06
N VAL A 147 -3.80 9.49 -9.29
CA VAL A 147 -4.66 9.03 -10.38
C VAL A 147 -3.80 8.64 -11.57
N ASN A 148 -3.95 7.40 -12.01
CA ASN A 148 -3.20 6.81 -13.13
C ASN A 148 -1.68 7.03 -13.02
N SER A 149 -1.16 7.08 -11.80
CA SER A 149 0.27 7.30 -11.51
C SER A 149 0.65 6.65 -10.18
N MET A 150 1.90 6.23 -10.09
CA MET A 150 2.54 5.77 -8.84
C MET A 150 3.45 6.86 -8.24
N SER A 151 3.72 7.93 -8.98
CA SER A 151 4.64 9.00 -8.58
C SER A 151 3.87 10.19 -8.01
N ASP A 152 4.29 10.65 -6.85
CA ASP A 152 3.86 11.92 -6.23
C ASP A 152 4.88 13.05 -6.43
N GLY A 153 5.86 12.78 -7.16
CA GLY A 153 7.01 13.44 -7.78
C GLY A 153 7.40 14.88 -7.44
N ASP A 154 6.63 15.65 -6.65
CA ASP A 154 6.93 17.06 -6.45
C ASP A 154 7.07 17.41 -4.95
N MET A 155 8.13 18.16 -4.63
CA MET A 155 8.37 18.65 -3.27
C MET A 155 7.44 19.81 -2.86
N SER A 156 6.77 20.44 -3.82
CA SER A 156 5.83 21.54 -3.56
C SER A 156 4.44 21.09 -3.08
N VAL A 157 4.13 19.77 -3.19
CA VAL A 157 2.85 19.23 -2.74
C VAL A 157 2.96 18.58 -1.37
N PRO A 158 1.94 18.69 -0.49
CA PRO A 158 1.99 18.14 0.86
C PRO A 158 1.93 16.61 0.84
N HIS A 159 2.67 15.98 1.76
CA HIS A 159 2.65 14.54 2.00
C HIS A 159 2.31 14.27 3.47
N GLY A 160 1.38 13.36 3.72
CA GLY A 160 1.02 12.94 5.07
C GLY A 160 -0.26 12.13 5.11
N GLY A 161 -0.53 11.52 6.26
CA GLY A 161 -1.60 10.56 6.44
C GLY A 161 -2.88 11.13 7.05
N TYR A 162 -3.90 10.26 7.04
CA TYR A 162 -5.12 10.35 7.85
C TYR A 162 -5.13 9.16 8.82
N LYS A 163 -5.97 9.21 9.82
CA LYS A 163 -6.20 8.13 10.78
C LYS A 163 -4.88 7.71 11.47
N GLN A 164 -4.60 6.41 11.60
CA GLN A 164 -3.37 5.89 12.22
C GLN A 164 -2.11 6.06 11.35
N SER A 165 -2.24 6.45 10.10
CA SER A 165 -1.07 6.85 9.30
C SER A 165 -0.46 8.17 9.76
N GLY A 166 -1.03 8.81 10.77
CA GLY A 166 -0.48 9.97 11.44
C GLY A 166 -1.11 11.30 10.99
N PHE A 167 -0.63 12.36 11.59
CA PHE A 167 -1.04 13.75 11.33
C PHE A 167 0.18 14.60 10.97
N GLY A 168 -0.06 15.83 10.57
CA GLY A 168 0.98 16.70 10.02
C GLY A 168 1.12 16.53 8.51
N ARG A 169 1.95 17.36 7.93
CA ARG A 169 2.28 17.29 6.49
C ARG A 169 3.74 17.59 6.28
N ASP A 170 4.42 16.67 5.62
CA ASP A 170 5.77 16.88 5.08
C ASP A 170 5.67 17.50 3.70
N LYS A 171 6.77 17.99 3.19
CA LYS A 171 6.86 18.70 1.92
C LYS A 171 5.99 19.95 1.90
N SER A 172 5.99 20.68 0.79
CA SER A 172 5.28 21.94 0.60
C SER A 172 5.57 23.01 1.67
N LEU A 173 4.92 24.16 1.57
CA LEU A 173 5.04 25.23 2.56
C LEU A 173 4.37 24.89 3.91
N GLU A 174 3.38 24.00 3.91
CA GLU A 174 2.71 23.56 5.13
C GLU A 174 3.68 22.86 6.12
N ALA A 175 4.71 22.17 5.62
CA ALA A 175 5.70 21.54 6.47
C ALA A 175 6.41 22.52 7.42
N MET A 176 6.59 23.76 7.01
CA MET A 176 7.23 24.79 7.85
C MET A 176 6.47 25.06 9.14
N GLY A 177 5.14 24.91 9.12
CA GLY A 177 4.30 25.06 10.31
C GLY A 177 4.61 24.05 11.42
N GLN A 178 5.20 22.93 11.10
CA GLN A 178 5.58 21.90 12.08
C GLN A 178 6.90 22.21 12.81
N TYR A 179 7.71 23.12 12.25
CA TYR A 179 9.01 23.55 12.83
C TYR A 179 8.92 24.93 13.50
N THR A 180 7.72 25.51 13.56
CA THR A 180 7.49 26.85 14.11
C THR A 180 6.34 26.83 15.11
N GLN A 181 6.33 27.82 16.01
CA GLN A 181 5.23 28.05 16.94
C GLN A 181 4.70 29.47 16.79
N THR A 182 3.38 29.59 16.72
CA THR A 182 2.71 30.90 16.76
C THR A 182 2.77 31.45 18.18
N LYS A 183 3.26 32.71 18.33
CA LYS A 183 3.31 33.45 19.59
C LYS A 183 2.60 34.78 19.43
N LEU A 184 1.63 35.07 20.29
CA LEU A 184 1.02 36.37 20.40
C LEU A 184 1.80 37.21 21.44
N THR A 185 2.14 38.46 21.08
CA THR A 185 2.61 39.46 22.01
C THR A 185 1.67 40.65 21.91
N TRP A 186 1.01 40.99 23.02
CA TRP A 186 0.14 42.18 23.13
C TRP A 186 0.85 43.19 24.00
N ILE A 187 1.00 44.45 23.50
CA ILE A 187 1.60 45.54 24.22
C ILE A 187 0.62 46.71 24.21
N GLU A 188 0.20 47.17 25.38
CA GLU A 188 -0.58 48.38 25.54
C GLU A 188 0.38 49.52 25.95
N LEU A 189 0.45 50.55 25.12
CA LEU A 189 1.22 51.75 25.40
C LEU A 189 0.34 52.72 26.15
N LYS A 190 0.81 53.17 27.35
CA LYS A 190 0.13 54.23 28.15
C LYS A 190 0.54 55.60 27.69
#